data_b7c922d6f1ca508f6ca9cf0105cd0a68
#
_entry.id   b7c922d6f1ca508f6ca9cf0105cd0a68
#
_cell.length_a   1.000
_cell.length_b   1.000
_cell.length_c   1.000
_cell.angle_alpha   90.00
_cell.angle_beta   90.00
_cell.angle_gamma   90.00
#
_symmetry.space_group_name_H-M   'P 1'
#
loop_
_entity.id
_entity.type
_entity.pdbx_description
1 polymer ?
#
loop_
_entity_poly.entity_id
_entity_poly.type
_entity_poly.pdbx_seq_one_letter_code
_entity_poly.pdbx_strand_id
1 'polypeptide(L)'
;AYYRRYLPYFQRVKQLINSGSIGRVMNVQIRFAVPPSDLDHSRKDQPWRVQANIAGGGYFYDLAPHQIDLIQEMFGPIIEATGYTSNRGGYYQPEDTLSACFQFNGGLPGSGSWCFVAHESAREDSIEITGDKGKLKFSVFTYEPIILQNSQGRQEFNEANPRHVQLPLIQSIVDHLRGENVCNCDSISATPVNWVMDRILGKT
;
A
#
# COMPACT_ATOMS: atom_id res chain seq x y z
N ALA A 1 7.94 2.85 -9.79
CA ALA A 1 7.15 1.92 -10.61
C ALA A 1 6.32 1.00 -9.71
N TYR A 2 5.04 0.94 -9.95
CA TYR A 2 4.09 0.18 -9.13
C TYR A 2 3.97 -1.28 -9.62
N TYR A 3 5.09 -2.01 -9.61
CA TYR A 3 5.20 -3.38 -10.13
C TYR A 3 4.34 -4.39 -9.39
N ARG A 4 3.92 -4.09 -8.15
CA ARG A 4 3.06 -4.95 -7.34
C ARG A 4 1.72 -5.26 -8.00
N ARG A 5 1.17 -4.33 -8.78
CA ARG A 5 -0.06 -4.56 -9.57
C ARG A 5 -0.03 -5.84 -10.40
N TYR A 6 1.16 -6.25 -10.86
CA TYR A 6 1.36 -7.39 -11.77
C TYR A 6 1.83 -8.67 -11.07
N LEU A 7 2.08 -8.62 -9.75
CA LEU A 7 2.49 -9.82 -9.02
C LEU A 7 1.33 -10.81 -8.85
N PRO A 8 1.55 -12.12 -9.03
CA PRO A 8 0.54 -13.16 -8.84
C PRO A 8 -0.22 -13.03 -7.52
N TYR A 9 0.49 -12.68 -6.46
CA TYR A 9 -0.08 -12.45 -5.14
C TYR A 9 -1.21 -11.40 -5.15
N PHE A 10 -0.99 -10.21 -5.72
CA PHE A 10 -2.02 -9.17 -5.78
C PHE A 10 -3.07 -9.43 -6.85
N GLN A 11 -2.73 -10.14 -7.91
CA GLN A 11 -3.71 -10.63 -8.89
C GLN A 11 -4.68 -11.62 -8.23
N ARG A 12 -4.20 -12.47 -7.32
CA ARG A 12 -5.06 -13.36 -6.53
C ARG A 12 -6.00 -12.59 -5.63
N VAL A 13 -5.54 -11.55 -4.93
CA VAL A 13 -6.39 -10.64 -4.14
C VAL A 13 -7.52 -10.06 -5.01
N LYS A 14 -7.20 -9.52 -6.18
CA LYS A 14 -8.19 -8.98 -7.13
C LYS A 14 -9.21 -10.04 -7.57
N GLN A 15 -8.76 -11.25 -7.87
CA GLN A 15 -9.66 -12.35 -8.23
C GLN A 15 -10.65 -12.66 -7.11
N LEU A 16 -10.19 -12.72 -5.85
CA LEU A 16 -11.05 -12.99 -4.69
C LEU A 16 -12.08 -11.88 -4.47
N ILE A 17 -11.72 -10.60 -4.69
CA ILE A 17 -12.65 -9.48 -4.63
C ILE A 17 -13.68 -9.61 -5.77
N ASN A 18 -13.22 -9.78 -7.01
CA ASN A 18 -14.06 -9.80 -8.20
C ASN A 18 -14.99 -11.02 -8.27
N SER A 19 -14.60 -12.14 -7.65
CA SER A 19 -15.46 -13.32 -7.53
C SER A 19 -16.62 -13.14 -6.54
N GLY A 20 -16.66 -12.01 -5.81
CA GLY A 20 -17.69 -11.76 -4.80
C GLY A 20 -17.50 -12.57 -3.52
N SER A 21 -16.29 -13.12 -3.27
CA SER A 21 -16.00 -13.96 -2.09
C SER A 21 -16.26 -13.28 -0.76
N ILE A 22 -16.20 -11.92 -0.73
CA ILE A 22 -16.51 -11.10 0.45
C ILE A 22 -17.80 -10.26 0.26
N GLY A 23 -18.50 -10.44 -0.86
CA GLY A 23 -19.67 -9.63 -1.21
C GLY A 23 -19.32 -8.21 -1.63
N ARG A 24 -20.21 -7.25 -1.38
CA ARG A 24 -19.97 -5.83 -1.63
C ARG A 24 -18.97 -5.28 -0.63
N VAL A 25 -17.92 -4.61 -1.13
CA VAL A 25 -16.91 -3.98 -0.28
C VAL A 25 -17.51 -2.80 0.48
N MET A 26 -17.27 -2.74 1.78
CA MET A 26 -17.83 -1.77 2.71
C MET A 26 -16.76 -0.84 3.29
N ASN A 27 -15.52 -1.31 3.43
CA ASN A 27 -14.43 -0.53 4.02
C ASN A 27 -13.07 -1.11 3.61
N VAL A 28 -12.04 -0.24 3.54
CA VAL A 28 -10.64 -0.60 3.30
C VAL A 28 -9.77 -0.02 4.41
N GLN A 29 -8.93 -0.83 5.03
CA GLN A 29 -8.01 -0.40 6.08
C GLN A 29 -6.58 -0.79 5.77
N ILE A 30 -5.65 0.16 5.88
CA ILE A 30 -4.21 -0.06 5.81
C ILE A 30 -3.64 0.03 7.22
N ARG A 31 -2.83 -0.95 7.64
CA ARG A 31 -2.05 -0.89 8.86
C ARG A 31 -0.61 -1.27 8.55
N PHE A 32 0.28 -0.35 8.83
CA PHE A 32 1.71 -0.57 8.64
C PHE A 32 2.47 -0.05 9.86
N ALA A 33 3.11 -0.95 10.57
CA ALA A 33 3.91 -0.63 11.74
C ALA A 33 5.22 -1.42 11.68
N VAL A 34 6.34 -0.73 11.78
CA VAL A 34 7.68 -1.32 11.78
C VAL A 34 8.55 -0.63 12.82
N PRO A 35 9.50 -1.34 13.43
CA PRO A 35 10.48 -0.72 14.29
C PRO A 35 11.45 0.15 13.47
N PRO A 36 12.10 1.13 14.11
CA PRO A 36 13.18 1.87 13.48
C PRO A 36 14.34 0.92 13.13
N SER A 37 15.04 1.22 12.06
CA SER A 37 16.26 0.50 11.70
C SER A 37 17.45 0.97 12.58
N ASP A 38 18.49 0.15 12.67
CA ASP A 38 19.72 0.55 13.39
C ASP A 38 20.32 1.84 12.83
N LEU A 39 20.20 2.08 11.53
CA LEU A 39 20.68 3.29 10.87
C LEU A 39 19.89 4.54 11.23
N ASP A 40 18.62 4.41 11.62
CA ASP A 40 17.79 5.55 12.04
C ASP A 40 18.29 6.16 13.33
N HIS A 41 18.95 5.38 14.18
CA HIS A 41 19.57 5.84 15.42
C HIS A 41 20.88 6.63 15.18
N SER A 42 21.45 6.56 13.98
CA SER A 42 22.68 7.27 13.64
C SER A 42 22.37 8.69 13.18
N ARG A 43 22.91 9.70 13.89
CA ARG A 43 22.80 11.10 13.40
C ARG A 43 23.71 11.39 12.21
N LYS A 44 24.71 10.56 11.97
CA LYS A 44 25.75 10.81 10.97
C LYS A 44 25.51 10.07 9.67
N ASP A 45 24.95 8.87 9.74
CA ASP A 45 24.81 7.95 8.61
C ASP A 45 23.32 7.56 8.38
N GLN A 46 22.42 8.54 8.52
CA GLN A 46 20.99 8.32 8.29
C GLN A 46 20.71 7.84 6.86
N PRO A 47 19.80 6.88 6.67
CA PRO A 47 19.35 6.45 5.36
C PRO A 47 18.89 7.66 4.52
N TRP A 48 19.20 7.66 3.23
CA TRP A 48 18.75 8.73 2.32
C TRP A 48 17.23 8.91 2.31
N ARG A 49 16.48 7.82 2.62
CA ARG A 49 15.01 7.80 2.67
C ARG A 49 14.41 8.70 3.74
N VAL A 50 15.15 9.02 4.79
CA VAL A 50 14.70 9.92 5.86
C VAL A 50 15.37 11.30 5.79
N GLN A 51 16.14 11.56 4.74
CA GLN A 51 16.72 12.87 4.44
C GLN A 51 15.76 13.64 3.52
N ALA A 52 14.95 14.53 4.08
CA ALA A 52 13.88 15.23 3.35
C ALA A 52 14.36 16.00 2.11
N ASN A 53 15.58 16.55 2.16
CA ASN A 53 16.21 17.25 1.03
C ASN A 53 16.62 16.31 -0.13
N ILE A 54 16.68 15.00 0.09
CA ILE A 54 17.01 14.00 -0.93
C ILE A 54 15.76 13.23 -1.34
N ALA A 55 14.98 12.72 -0.37
CA ALA A 55 13.83 11.85 -0.59
C ALA A 55 12.50 12.62 -0.72
N GLY A 56 12.47 13.92 -0.42
CA GLY A 56 11.24 14.71 -0.40
C GLY A 56 10.39 14.53 0.87
N GLY A 57 10.74 13.58 1.73
CA GLY A 57 10.03 13.26 2.97
C GLY A 57 10.72 12.13 3.73
N GLY A 58 9.93 11.33 4.48
CA GLY A 58 10.40 10.18 5.23
C GLY A 58 9.97 8.83 4.60
N TYR A 59 9.96 7.79 5.42
CA TYR A 59 9.54 6.44 5.01
C TYR A 59 8.12 6.37 4.45
N PHE A 60 7.25 7.30 4.83
CA PHE A 60 5.91 7.38 4.26
C PHE A 60 5.95 7.56 2.74
N TYR A 61 6.83 8.43 2.22
CA TYR A 61 6.99 8.65 0.78
C TYR A 61 7.59 7.44 0.03
N ASP A 62 8.36 6.61 0.72
CA ASP A 62 8.96 5.41 0.11
C ASP A 62 7.99 4.21 0.10
N LEU A 63 7.22 4.02 1.18
CA LEU A 63 6.47 2.78 1.41
C LEU A 63 4.96 2.92 1.15
N ALA A 64 4.31 3.98 1.65
CA ALA A 64 2.87 4.16 1.50
C ALA A 64 2.38 4.23 0.04
N PRO A 65 3.15 4.77 -0.94
CA PRO A 65 2.73 4.78 -2.33
C PRO A 65 2.38 3.40 -2.88
N HIS A 66 3.08 2.35 -2.44
CA HIS A 66 2.81 0.99 -2.88
C HIS A 66 1.48 0.44 -2.37
N GLN A 67 1.07 0.85 -1.17
CA GLN A 67 -0.20 0.46 -0.57
C GLN A 67 -1.35 1.26 -1.18
N ILE A 68 -1.20 2.57 -1.30
CA ILE A 68 -2.19 3.48 -1.88
C ILE A 68 -2.43 3.13 -3.36
N ASP A 69 -1.37 2.84 -4.10
CA ASP A 69 -1.45 2.42 -5.49
C ASP A 69 -2.30 1.15 -5.67
N LEU A 70 -2.04 0.13 -4.86
CA LEU A 70 -2.77 -1.14 -4.93
C LEU A 70 -4.25 -0.97 -4.65
N ILE A 71 -4.63 -0.20 -3.61
CA ILE A 71 -6.06 0.00 -3.31
C ILE A 71 -6.75 0.87 -4.36
N GLN A 72 -6.07 1.86 -4.96
CA GLN A 72 -6.62 2.63 -6.06
C GLN A 72 -6.78 1.79 -7.35
N GLU A 73 -5.86 0.88 -7.60
CA GLU A 73 -5.95 -0.04 -8.72
C GLU A 73 -7.12 -1.04 -8.55
N MET A 74 -7.48 -1.40 -7.31
CA MET A 74 -8.58 -2.31 -7.01
C MET A 74 -9.95 -1.62 -6.96
N PHE A 75 -10.03 -0.38 -6.45
CA PHE A 75 -11.30 0.28 -6.12
C PHE A 75 -11.53 1.61 -6.85
N GLY A 76 -10.61 2.01 -7.72
CA GLY A 76 -10.65 3.29 -8.40
C GLY A 76 -9.99 4.41 -7.59
N PRO A 77 -10.01 5.65 -8.12
CA PRO A 77 -9.29 6.76 -7.52
C PRO A 77 -9.87 7.18 -6.17
N ILE A 78 -8.98 7.52 -5.25
CA ILE A 78 -9.31 8.23 -4.01
C ILE A 78 -9.54 9.70 -4.38
N ILE A 79 -10.70 10.25 -4.01
CA ILE A 79 -11.14 11.62 -4.34
C ILE A 79 -11.09 12.57 -3.15
N GLU A 80 -11.06 12.04 -1.93
CA GLU A 80 -10.90 12.80 -0.69
C GLU A 80 -9.89 12.10 0.21
N ALA A 81 -8.98 12.84 0.81
CA ALA A 81 -8.03 12.33 1.79
C ALA A 81 -7.64 13.42 2.78
N THR A 82 -7.47 13.02 4.03
CA THR A 82 -6.96 13.87 5.12
C THR A 82 -6.19 13.02 6.11
N GLY A 83 -5.23 13.62 6.80
CA GLY A 83 -4.43 12.90 7.78
C GLY A 83 -3.86 13.78 8.89
N TYR A 84 -3.39 13.11 9.92
CA TYR A 84 -2.59 13.68 11.00
C TYR A 84 -1.23 13.02 10.99
N THR A 85 -0.19 13.83 11.08
CA THR A 85 1.19 13.41 11.05
C THR A 85 1.92 13.87 12.30
N SER A 86 2.91 13.10 12.72
CA SER A 86 3.73 13.41 13.88
C SER A 86 5.11 12.78 13.72
N ASN A 87 6.10 13.39 14.34
CA ASN A 87 7.40 12.77 14.58
C ASN A 87 7.46 12.37 16.07
N ARG A 88 7.25 11.09 16.37
CA ARG A 88 7.16 10.55 17.73
C ARG A 88 8.46 9.93 18.21
N GLY A 89 9.25 9.37 17.29
CA GLY A 89 10.53 8.74 17.63
C GLY A 89 11.68 9.74 17.75
N GLY A 90 11.64 10.83 16.99
CA GLY A 90 12.68 11.87 17.01
C GLY A 90 14.02 11.43 16.42
N TYR A 91 14.06 10.33 15.69
CA TYR A 91 15.31 9.81 15.11
C TYR A 91 15.75 10.59 13.87
N TYR A 92 14.80 11.13 13.10
CA TYR A 92 15.02 11.91 11.88
C TYR A 92 14.03 13.07 11.80
N GLN A 93 14.17 13.95 10.82
CA GLN A 93 13.34 15.15 10.70
C GLN A 93 11.91 14.89 10.18
N PRO A 94 11.69 14.05 9.15
CA PRO A 94 10.35 13.76 8.64
C PRO A 94 9.42 13.12 9.66
N GLU A 95 8.14 13.09 9.31
CA GLU A 95 7.11 12.36 10.05
C GLU A 95 7.42 10.85 10.09
N ASP A 96 7.15 10.23 11.25
CA ASP A 96 7.33 8.80 11.48
C ASP A 96 6.04 8.07 11.88
N THR A 97 4.99 8.83 12.19
CA THR A 97 3.70 8.30 12.63
C THR A 97 2.58 9.09 11.99
N LEU A 98 1.69 8.39 11.29
CA LEU A 98 0.60 8.99 10.52
C LEU A 98 -0.69 8.21 10.69
N SER A 99 -1.83 8.93 10.66
CA SER A 99 -3.16 8.34 10.56
C SER A 99 -3.96 9.13 9.54
N ALA A 100 -4.72 8.44 8.69
CA ALA A 100 -5.47 9.05 7.61
C ALA A 100 -6.84 8.42 7.41
N CYS A 101 -7.76 9.23 6.87
CA CYS A 101 -9.02 8.78 6.31
C CYS A 101 -9.10 9.23 4.85
N PHE A 102 -9.75 8.42 4.03
CA PHE A 102 -9.92 8.72 2.61
C PHE A 102 -11.22 8.12 2.05
N GLN A 103 -11.67 8.67 0.93
CA GLN A 103 -12.87 8.19 0.23
C GLN A 103 -12.55 7.95 -1.24
N PHE A 104 -12.93 6.77 -1.73
CA PHE A 104 -12.86 6.45 -3.15
C PHE A 104 -14.03 7.08 -3.93
N ASN A 105 -13.82 7.24 -5.23
CA ASN A 105 -14.93 7.56 -6.14
C ASN A 105 -16.02 6.48 -6.00
N GLY A 106 -17.27 6.92 -5.80
CA GLY A 106 -18.38 5.99 -5.49
C GLY A 106 -18.67 5.83 -3.99
N GLY A 107 -17.98 6.57 -3.11
CA GLY A 107 -18.32 6.70 -1.69
C GLY A 107 -17.77 5.61 -0.78
N LEU A 108 -16.93 4.67 -1.26
CA LEU A 108 -16.28 3.67 -0.41
C LEU A 108 -15.29 4.37 0.55
N PRO A 109 -15.47 4.23 1.88
CA PRO A 109 -14.55 4.81 2.86
C PRO A 109 -13.33 3.92 3.06
N GLY A 110 -12.22 4.55 3.44
CA GLY A 110 -11.02 3.84 3.87
C GLY A 110 -10.23 4.62 4.92
N SER A 111 -9.31 3.93 5.56
CA SER A 111 -8.40 4.51 6.54
C SER A 111 -7.01 3.88 6.43
N GLY A 112 -6.01 4.61 6.93
CA GLY A 112 -4.64 4.10 6.99
C GLY A 112 -3.92 4.58 8.24
N SER A 113 -3.05 3.74 8.77
CA SER A 113 -2.12 4.12 9.83
C SER A 113 -0.72 3.59 9.51
N TRP A 114 0.27 4.44 9.69
CA TRP A 114 1.69 4.13 9.46
C TRP A 114 2.49 4.55 10.68
N CYS A 115 3.32 3.65 11.20
CA CYS A 115 4.24 3.92 12.29
C CYS A 115 5.59 3.26 11.99
N PHE A 116 6.60 4.07 11.75
CA PHE A 116 7.96 3.63 11.40
C PHE A 116 8.89 3.56 12.62
N VAL A 117 8.33 3.71 13.82
CA VAL A 117 9.04 3.71 15.11
C VAL A 117 8.32 2.84 16.13
N ALA A 118 7.58 1.85 15.66
CA ALA A 118 6.84 0.93 16.52
C ALA A 118 7.78 -0.03 17.26
N HIS A 119 7.33 -0.60 18.36
CA HIS A 119 8.00 -1.72 18.98
C HIS A 119 7.88 -2.99 18.11
N GLU A 120 8.87 -3.87 18.14
CA GLU A 120 8.86 -5.11 17.33
C GLU A 120 7.59 -5.95 17.52
N SER A 121 7.06 -6.02 18.74
CA SER A 121 5.81 -6.75 19.01
C SER A 121 4.56 -6.15 18.38
N ALA A 122 4.65 -4.91 17.87
CA ALA A 122 3.57 -4.22 17.16
C ALA A 122 3.78 -4.23 15.63
N ARG A 123 4.78 -4.97 15.13
CA ARG A 123 5.06 -5.10 13.70
C ARG A 123 3.79 -5.57 12.97
N GLU A 124 3.39 -4.82 11.97
CA GLU A 124 2.24 -5.15 11.13
C GLU A 124 2.45 -4.62 9.72
N ASP A 125 2.10 -5.44 8.74
CA ASP A 125 1.99 -5.08 7.33
C ASP A 125 0.68 -5.69 6.83
N SER A 126 -0.39 -4.90 6.79
CA SER A 126 -1.67 -5.43 6.37
C SER A 126 -2.56 -4.42 5.66
N ILE A 127 -3.29 -4.93 4.67
CA ILE A 127 -4.50 -4.31 4.15
C ILE A 127 -5.65 -5.26 4.46
N GLU A 128 -6.67 -4.76 5.14
CA GLU A 128 -7.92 -5.48 5.38
C GLU A 128 -9.05 -4.85 4.57
N ILE A 129 -9.76 -5.68 3.82
CA ILE A 129 -10.92 -5.29 3.03
C ILE A 129 -12.13 -5.97 3.64
N THR A 130 -13.05 -5.18 4.20
CA THR A 130 -14.31 -5.66 4.77
C THR A 130 -15.42 -5.59 3.74
N GLY A 131 -16.10 -6.69 3.51
CA GLY A 131 -17.30 -6.78 2.70
C GLY A 131 -18.52 -7.19 3.52
N ASP A 132 -19.71 -7.13 2.91
CA ASP A 132 -20.97 -7.49 3.57
C ASP A 132 -21.18 -9.02 3.74
N LYS A 133 -20.29 -9.85 3.16
CA LYS A 133 -20.31 -11.32 3.27
C LYS A 133 -19.02 -11.93 3.82
N GLY A 134 -18.00 -11.11 4.09
CA GLY A 134 -16.73 -11.57 4.59
C GLY A 134 -15.65 -10.50 4.57
N LYS A 135 -14.43 -10.92 4.83
CA LYS A 135 -13.27 -10.03 4.78
C LYS A 135 -12.06 -10.71 4.15
N LEU A 136 -11.18 -9.90 3.60
CA LEU A 136 -9.89 -10.26 3.06
C LEU A 136 -8.80 -9.52 3.80
N LYS A 137 -7.74 -10.21 4.22
CA LYS A 137 -6.54 -9.59 4.80
C LYS A 137 -5.31 -10.09 4.04
N PHE A 138 -4.40 -9.19 3.70
CA PHE A 138 -3.16 -9.49 3.00
C PHE A 138 -2.07 -8.47 3.35
N SER A 139 -0.81 -8.85 3.14
CA SER A 139 0.36 -7.97 3.35
C SER A 139 0.84 -7.37 2.02
N VAL A 140 1.63 -6.29 2.08
CA VAL A 140 2.16 -5.64 0.86
C VAL A 140 3.64 -5.90 0.67
N PHE A 141 4.39 -6.04 1.76
CA PHE A 141 5.85 -6.18 1.72
C PHE A 141 6.33 -7.56 2.18
N THR A 142 5.61 -8.19 3.12
CA THR A 142 6.02 -9.48 3.71
C THR A 142 5.48 -10.69 2.96
N TYR A 143 4.46 -10.49 2.10
CA TYR A 143 3.81 -11.57 1.32
C TYR A 143 3.33 -12.73 2.19
N GLU A 144 2.78 -12.43 3.36
CA GLU A 144 2.11 -13.41 4.20
C GLU A 144 0.90 -14.02 3.47
N PRO A 145 0.40 -15.20 3.88
CA PRO A 145 -0.77 -15.78 3.25
C PRO A 145 -1.95 -14.80 3.17
N ILE A 146 -2.63 -14.76 2.01
CA ILE A 146 -3.87 -14.01 1.86
C ILE A 146 -4.95 -14.74 2.65
N ILE A 147 -5.61 -14.06 3.59
CA ILE A 147 -6.64 -14.64 4.44
C ILE A 147 -8.01 -14.19 3.96
N LEU A 148 -8.84 -15.13 3.54
CA LEU A 148 -10.26 -14.95 3.28
C LEU A 148 -11.04 -15.52 4.46
N GLN A 149 -11.94 -14.73 5.02
CA GLN A 149 -12.86 -15.16 6.07
C GLN A 149 -14.29 -14.78 5.69
N ASN A 150 -15.17 -15.78 5.55
CA ASN A 150 -16.59 -15.61 5.22
C ASN A 150 -17.43 -16.72 5.87
N SER A 151 -18.70 -16.87 5.46
CA SER A 151 -19.60 -17.90 5.99
C SER A 151 -19.13 -19.34 5.76
N GLN A 152 -18.20 -19.58 4.81
CA GLN A 152 -17.59 -20.89 4.54
C GLN A 152 -16.40 -21.17 5.47
N GLY A 153 -16.01 -20.21 6.32
CA GLY A 153 -14.88 -20.32 7.23
C GLY A 153 -13.69 -19.47 6.82
N ARG A 154 -12.52 -19.83 7.36
CA ARG A 154 -11.24 -19.18 7.07
C ARG A 154 -10.46 -20.01 6.03
N GLN A 155 -9.99 -19.33 5.00
CA GLN A 155 -9.15 -19.90 3.97
C GLN A 155 -7.86 -19.08 3.84
N GLU A 156 -6.75 -19.75 3.54
CA GLU A 156 -5.45 -19.13 3.35
C GLU A 156 -4.94 -19.47 1.94
N PHE A 157 -4.40 -18.45 1.24
CA PHE A 157 -3.83 -18.63 -0.10
C PHE A 157 -2.37 -18.16 -0.06
N ASN A 158 -1.49 -19.06 -0.49
CA ASN A 158 -0.08 -18.82 -0.65
C ASN A 158 0.24 -18.68 -2.13
N GLU A 159 0.61 -17.48 -2.56
CA GLU A 159 0.97 -17.21 -3.94
C GLU A 159 2.47 -16.93 -4.05
N ALA A 160 3.15 -17.71 -4.85
CA ALA A 160 4.57 -17.52 -5.09
C ALA A 160 4.80 -16.35 -6.05
N ASN A 161 5.60 -15.38 -5.65
CA ASN A 161 6.06 -14.33 -6.54
C ASN A 161 7.26 -14.82 -7.38
N PRO A 162 7.46 -14.28 -8.58
CA PRO A 162 8.63 -14.61 -9.38
C PRO A 162 9.91 -14.15 -8.69
N ARG A 163 11.03 -14.82 -8.95
CA ARG A 163 12.36 -14.47 -8.41
C ARG A 163 12.71 -12.99 -8.64
N HIS A 164 12.34 -12.46 -9.80
CA HIS A 164 12.50 -11.05 -10.15
C HIS A 164 11.13 -10.38 -10.11
N VAL A 165 10.78 -9.80 -8.97
CA VAL A 165 9.45 -9.23 -8.70
C VAL A 165 9.02 -8.12 -9.68
N GLN A 166 9.94 -7.47 -10.35
CA GLN A 166 9.64 -6.44 -11.36
C GLN A 166 9.38 -7.03 -12.75
N LEU A 167 9.73 -8.30 -12.99
CA LEU A 167 9.64 -8.91 -14.31
C LEU A 167 8.22 -8.85 -14.92
N PRO A 168 7.13 -9.13 -14.20
CA PRO A 168 5.79 -9.06 -14.78
C PRO A 168 5.42 -7.66 -15.29
N LEU A 169 5.80 -6.60 -14.57
CA LEU A 169 5.60 -5.22 -15.05
C LEU A 169 6.48 -4.94 -16.27
N ILE A 170 7.76 -5.30 -16.26
CA ILE A 170 8.67 -5.09 -17.38
C ILE A 170 8.12 -5.79 -18.63
N GLN A 171 7.64 -7.03 -18.49
CA GLN A 171 7.01 -7.75 -19.60
C GLN A 171 5.79 -7.01 -20.14
N SER A 172 4.90 -6.54 -19.25
CA SER A 172 3.73 -5.75 -19.65
C SER A 172 4.09 -4.46 -20.41
N ILE A 173 5.19 -3.79 -20.02
CA ILE A 173 5.69 -2.62 -20.74
C ILE A 173 6.22 -3.01 -22.13
N VAL A 174 6.98 -4.10 -22.23
CA VAL A 174 7.50 -4.60 -23.50
C VAL A 174 6.36 -4.97 -24.44
N ASP A 175 5.36 -5.69 -23.97
CA ASP A 175 4.19 -6.08 -24.75
C ASP A 175 3.39 -4.84 -25.23
N HIS A 176 3.26 -3.82 -24.37
CA HIS A 176 2.65 -2.54 -24.75
C HIS A 176 3.43 -1.83 -25.87
N LEU A 177 4.76 -1.75 -25.76
CA LEU A 177 5.60 -1.12 -26.78
C LEU A 177 5.58 -1.89 -28.12
N ARG A 178 5.28 -3.20 -28.09
CA ARG A 178 5.10 -4.03 -29.28
C ARG A 178 3.68 -3.96 -29.87
N GLY A 179 2.75 -3.29 -29.18
CA GLY A 179 1.34 -3.23 -29.58
C GLY A 179 0.55 -4.53 -29.30
N GLU A 180 1.09 -5.43 -28.47
CA GLU A 180 0.47 -6.73 -28.15
C GLU A 180 -0.58 -6.60 -27.03
N ASN A 181 -0.33 -5.74 -26.01
CA ASN A 181 -1.20 -5.50 -24.87
C ASN A 181 -1.09 -4.05 -24.39
N VAL A 182 -2.01 -3.65 -23.50
CA VAL A 182 -1.96 -2.32 -22.86
C VAL A 182 -1.36 -2.45 -21.46
N CYS A 183 -0.30 -1.68 -21.18
CA CYS A 183 0.23 -1.54 -19.82
C CYS A 183 -0.52 -0.43 -19.08
N ASN A 184 -1.25 -0.78 -18.02
CA ASN A 184 -2.03 0.15 -17.21
C ASN A 184 -1.21 0.80 -16.08
N CYS A 185 0.11 0.65 -16.06
CA CYS A 185 1.00 1.25 -15.06
C CYS A 185 1.82 2.38 -15.71
N ASP A 186 1.16 3.45 -16.05
CA ASP A 186 1.72 4.65 -16.68
C ASP A 186 1.74 5.84 -15.71
N SER A 187 2.16 7.01 -16.18
CA SER A 187 2.19 8.24 -15.39
C SER A 187 0.78 8.72 -15.01
N ILE A 188 -0.21 8.51 -15.87
CA ILE A 188 -1.60 8.93 -15.61
C ILE A 188 -2.17 8.14 -14.44
N SER A 189 -1.99 6.82 -14.43
CA SER A 189 -2.46 5.94 -13.36
C SER A 189 -1.67 6.09 -12.05
N ALA A 190 -0.42 6.58 -12.12
CA ALA A 190 0.46 6.74 -10.96
C ALA A 190 0.30 8.10 -10.25
N THR A 191 0.00 9.17 -10.98
CA THR A 191 -0.10 10.54 -10.44
C THR A 191 -1.09 10.69 -9.28
N PRO A 192 -2.29 10.05 -9.29
CA PRO A 192 -3.23 10.15 -8.16
C PRO A 192 -2.67 9.71 -6.81
N VAL A 193 -1.69 8.81 -6.80
CA VAL A 193 -1.03 8.35 -5.56
C VAL A 193 -0.33 9.51 -4.85
N ASN A 194 0.42 10.33 -5.60
CA ASN A 194 1.14 11.48 -5.05
C ASN A 194 0.15 12.51 -4.47
N TRP A 195 -0.95 12.78 -5.18
CA TRP A 195 -1.99 13.66 -4.68
C TRP A 195 -2.56 13.19 -3.34
N VAL A 196 -2.88 11.89 -3.21
CA VAL A 196 -3.38 11.33 -1.94
C VAL A 196 -2.37 11.51 -0.82
N MET A 197 -1.09 11.24 -1.09
CA MET A 197 -0.02 11.41 -0.10
C MET A 197 0.12 12.87 0.35
N ASP A 198 0.09 13.82 -0.59
CA ASP A 198 0.18 15.25 -0.29
C ASP A 198 -1.02 15.70 0.56
N ARG A 199 -2.24 15.21 0.24
CA ARG A 199 -3.43 15.49 1.05
C ARG A 199 -3.32 14.94 2.47
N ILE A 200 -2.82 13.70 2.64
CA ILE A 200 -2.58 13.09 3.96
C ILE A 200 -1.57 13.90 4.76
N LEU A 201 -0.56 14.45 4.11
CA LEU A 201 0.49 15.25 4.73
C LEU A 201 0.12 16.74 4.92
N GLY A 202 -1.09 17.14 4.51
CA GLY A 202 -1.53 18.54 4.59
C GLY A 202 -0.78 19.46 3.63
N LYS A 203 -0.19 18.94 2.57
CA LYS A 203 0.39 19.71 1.48
C LYS A 203 -0.72 20.05 0.48
N THR A 204 -0.84 21.32 0.12
CA THR A 204 -1.83 21.83 -0.83
C THR A 204 -1.27 21.88 -2.25
#